data_1310647d0bf5354586938f3330e5229f
#
_entry.id   1310647d0bf5354586938f3330e5229f
#
_cell.length_a   1.000
_cell.length_b   1.000
_cell.length_c   1.000
_cell.angle_alpha   90.00
_cell.angle_beta   90.00
_cell.angle_gamma   90.00
#
_symmetry.space_group_name_H-M   'P 1'
#
loop_
_entity.id
_entity.type
_entity.pdbx_description
1 polymer ?
#
loop_
_entity_poly.entity_id
_entity_poly.type
_entity_poly.pdbx_seq_one_letter_code
_entity_poly.pdbx_strand_id
1 'polypeptide(L)'
;MAETFEHPVRVRWRDVDALGHVNHAIFLTYLEEGRDAFYASILGREPLYVVARIEIDLRAEVRYPERQVTVRIAPERLGTTSMTTRELVLTPSGELAAEASVVTVRWDPDRRQPIPFTAAERAQLTAVMGG
;
A
#
# COMPACT_ATOMS: atom_id res chain seq x y z
N MET A 1 3.09 -8.46 17.87
CA MET A 1 2.30 -7.50 17.09
C MET A 1 3.03 -7.16 15.78
N ALA A 2 2.29 -7.04 14.70
CA ALA A 2 2.86 -6.61 13.45
C ALA A 2 3.32 -5.15 13.55
N GLU A 3 4.46 -4.85 12.97
CA GLU A 3 4.92 -3.47 12.87
C GLU A 3 4.06 -2.73 11.84
N THR A 4 3.79 -1.46 12.12
CA THR A 4 3.05 -0.59 11.22
C THR A 4 4.04 0.34 10.50
N PHE A 5 3.97 0.34 9.19
CA PHE A 5 4.80 1.18 8.35
C PHE A 5 3.97 2.39 7.88
N GLU A 6 4.56 3.57 7.95
CA GLU A 6 3.92 4.79 7.47
C GLU A 6 4.78 5.50 6.44
N HIS A 7 4.13 6.02 5.42
CA HIS A 7 4.81 6.72 4.34
C HIS A 7 4.01 7.95 3.94
N PRO A 8 4.63 9.15 3.92
CA PRO A 8 3.93 10.35 3.48
C PRO A 8 3.79 10.35 1.96
N VAL A 9 2.63 10.75 1.47
CA VAL A 9 2.36 10.88 0.04
C VAL A 9 1.84 12.27 -0.23
N ARG A 10 2.44 12.93 -1.23
CA ARG A 10 2.07 14.28 -1.60
C ARG A 10 0.75 14.29 -2.37
N VAL A 11 -0.15 15.19 -1.98
CA VAL A 11 -1.38 15.47 -2.74
C VAL A 11 -1.03 16.48 -3.82
N ARG A 12 -1.27 16.11 -5.08
CA ARG A 12 -0.96 16.95 -6.24
C ARG A 12 -2.22 17.67 -6.70
N TRP A 13 -2.02 18.86 -7.30
CA TRP A 13 -3.16 19.61 -7.82
C TRP A 13 -4.02 18.79 -8.79
N ARG A 14 -3.37 17.99 -9.65
CA ARG A 14 -4.09 17.16 -10.63
C ARG A 14 -4.84 15.98 -10.01
N ASP A 15 -4.61 15.69 -8.74
CA ASP A 15 -5.31 14.61 -8.04
C ASP A 15 -6.75 15.02 -7.71
N VAL A 16 -7.02 16.30 -7.73
CA VAL A 16 -8.29 16.90 -7.29
C VAL A 16 -9.24 17.02 -8.49
N ASP A 17 -10.47 16.60 -8.29
CA ASP A 17 -11.52 16.71 -9.33
C ASP A 17 -12.33 17.99 -9.20
N ALA A 18 -13.39 18.12 -10.02
CA ALA A 18 -14.22 19.33 -10.06
C ALA A 18 -14.96 19.60 -8.74
N LEU A 19 -15.03 18.60 -7.85
CA LEU A 19 -15.70 18.75 -6.55
C LEU A 19 -14.76 19.32 -5.47
N GLY A 20 -13.50 19.54 -5.81
CA GLY A 20 -12.53 20.13 -4.88
C GLY A 20 -11.87 19.13 -3.93
N HIS A 21 -12.04 17.84 -4.16
CA HIS A 21 -11.39 16.82 -3.36
C HIS A 21 -10.68 15.79 -4.25
N VAL A 22 -9.79 15.01 -3.65
CA VAL A 22 -9.04 13.99 -4.35
C VAL A 22 -10.01 12.98 -4.98
N ASN A 23 -9.83 12.73 -6.28
CA ASN A 23 -10.66 11.77 -7.00
C ASN A 23 -10.47 10.37 -6.40
N HIS A 24 -11.56 9.62 -6.30
CA HIS A 24 -11.53 8.30 -5.66
C HIS A 24 -10.49 7.35 -6.27
N ALA A 25 -10.27 7.42 -7.57
CA ALA A 25 -9.29 6.53 -8.24
C ALA A 25 -7.85 6.83 -7.80
N ILE A 26 -7.58 8.06 -7.40
CA ILE A 26 -6.23 8.48 -6.98
C ILE A 26 -5.84 7.86 -5.63
N PHE A 27 -6.81 7.50 -4.80
CA PHE A 27 -6.51 6.78 -3.56
C PHE A 27 -5.73 5.49 -3.82
N LEU A 28 -6.01 4.80 -4.92
CA LEU A 28 -5.27 3.60 -5.31
C LEU A 28 -3.80 3.94 -5.63
N THR A 29 -3.57 5.09 -6.24
CA THR A 29 -2.20 5.57 -6.52
C THR A 29 -1.46 5.85 -5.22
N TYR A 30 -2.11 6.48 -4.25
CA TYR A 30 -1.49 6.75 -2.95
C TYR A 30 -1.12 5.46 -2.23
N LEU A 31 -2.04 4.50 -2.24
CA LEU A 31 -1.78 3.20 -1.63
C LEU A 31 -0.61 2.49 -2.30
N GLU A 32 -0.50 2.58 -3.62
CA GLU A 32 0.61 1.98 -4.36
C GLU A 32 1.95 2.62 -3.96
N GLU A 33 2.01 3.95 -3.86
CA GLU A 33 3.23 4.63 -3.43
C GLU A 33 3.66 4.17 -2.04
N GLY A 34 2.71 4.05 -1.12
CA GLY A 34 2.99 3.57 0.23
C GLY A 34 3.42 2.11 0.26
N ARG A 35 2.76 1.28 -0.52
CA ARG A 35 3.07 -0.15 -0.60
C ARG A 35 4.46 -0.40 -1.20
N ASP A 36 4.81 0.34 -2.25
CA ASP A 36 6.13 0.22 -2.87
C ASP A 36 7.22 0.64 -1.89
N ALA A 37 7.00 1.72 -1.14
CA ALA A 37 7.93 2.16 -0.11
C ALA A 37 8.06 1.13 1.01
N PHE A 38 6.94 0.50 1.40
CA PHE A 38 6.94 -0.55 2.40
C PHE A 38 7.82 -1.74 1.96
N TYR A 39 7.56 -2.26 0.76
CA TYR A 39 8.34 -3.39 0.25
C TYR A 39 9.82 -3.02 0.12
N ALA A 40 10.13 -1.84 -0.40
CA ALA A 40 11.50 -1.39 -0.56
C ALA A 40 12.23 -1.32 0.79
N SER A 41 11.53 -0.87 1.84
CA SER A 41 12.12 -0.77 3.18
C SER A 41 12.44 -2.14 3.79
N ILE A 42 11.65 -3.16 3.44
CA ILE A 42 11.82 -4.51 3.99
C ILE A 42 12.79 -5.32 3.15
N LEU A 43 12.66 -5.26 1.82
CA LEU A 43 13.42 -6.10 0.92
C LEU A 43 14.71 -5.44 0.41
N GLY A 44 14.90 -4.14 0.66
CA GLY A 44 16.07 -3.39 0.21
C GLY A 44 16.12 -3.13 -1.29
N ARG A 45 14.99 -3.32 -1.98
CA ARG A 45 14.89 -3.13 -3.43
C ARG A 45 13.44 -2.95 -3.83
N GLU A 46 13.23 -2.50 -5.06
CA GLU A 46 11.88 -2.40 -5.59
C GLU A 46 11.23 -3.78 -5.69
N PRO A 47 10.00 -3.91 -5.23
CA PRO A 47 9.30 -5.18 -5.31
C PRO A 47 8.81 -5.45 -6.74
N LEU A 48 8.84 -6.73 -7.12
CA LEU A 48 8.22 -7.18 -8.36
C LEU A 48 6.95 -7.94 -7.98
N TYR A 49 5.81 -7.26 -8.10
CA TYR A 49 4.52 -7.84 -7.77
C TYR A 49 3.44 -7.30 -8.70
N VAL A 50 2.35 -8.03 -8.77
CA VAL A 50 1.12 -7.53 -9.38
C VAL A 50 0.04 -7.50 -8.30
N VAL A 51 -0.94 -6.62 -8.47
CA VAL A 51 -2.09 -6.57 -7.56
C VAL A 51 -3.13 -7.56 -8.07
N ALA A 52 -3.54 -8.48 -7.21
CA ALA A 52 -4.53 -9.49 -7.54
C ALA A 52 -5.92 -9.11 -7.04
N ARG A 53 -6.01 -8.38 -5.94
CA ARG A 53 -7.30 -8.01 -5.35
C ARG A 53 -7.17 -6.77 -4.51
N ILE A 54 -8.18 -5.90 -4.60
CA ILE A 54 -8.31 -4.73 -3.73
C ILE A 54 -9.76 -4.66 -3.26
N GLU A 55 -9.94 -4.56 -1.95
CA GLU A 55 -11.21 -4.16 -1.35
C GLU A 55 -10.93 -2.84 -0.64
N ILE A 56 -11.67 -1.80 -0.99
CA ILE A 56 -11.44 -0.48 -0.43
C ILE A 56 -12.76 0.17 -0.01
N ASP A 57 -12.73 0.78 1.17
CA ASP A 57 -13.81 1.62 1.66
C ASP A 57 -13.32 3.06 1.71
N LEU A 58 -14.06 3.95 1.09
CA LEU A 58 -13.78 5.39 1.09
C LEU A 58 -14.58 6.02 2.22
N ARG A 59 -13.88 6.60 3.20
CA ARG A 59 -14.49 7.03 4.46
C ARG A 59 -14.65 8.53 4.58
N ALA A 60 -13.69 9.30 4.03
CA ALA A 60 -13.67 10.74 4.14
C ALA A 60 -12.97 11.36 2.95
N GLU A 61 -13.34 12.61 2.64
CA GLU A 61 -12.69 13.32 1.54
C GLU A 61 -11.32 13.83 1.95
N VAL A 62 -10.43 13.95 0.97
CA VAL A 62 -9.16 14.66 1.10
C VAL A 62 -9.26 15.87 0.18
N ARG A 63 -9.14 17.06 0.72
CA ARG A 63 -9.27 18.31 -0.03
C ARG A 63 -7.90 18.85 -0.41
N TYR A 64 -7.81 19.61 -1.49
CA TYR A 64 -6.54 20.10 -2.01
C TYR A 64 -5.70 20.91 -1.00
N PRO A 65 -6.30 21.75 -0.13
CA PRO A 65 -5.48 22.45 0.86
C PRO A 65 -4.66 21.53 1.74
N GLU A 66 -5.07 20.27 1.88
CA GLU A 66 -4.25 19.24 2.52
C GLU A 66 -3.19 18.83 1.51
N ARG A 67 -1.93 19.11 1.83
CA ARG A 67 -0.81 18.91 0.91
C ARG A 67 -0.25 17.51 0.96
N GLN A 68 -0.63 16.74 1.93
CA GLN A 68 -0.04 15.45 2.20
C GLN A 68 -1.04 14.54 2.90
N VAL A 69 -0.95 13.26 2.58
CA VAL A 69 -1.63 12.20 3.35
C VAL A 69 -0.56 11.25 3.85
N THR A 70 -0.90 10.44 4.84
CA THR A 70 -0.04 9.36 5.31
C THR A 70 -0.67 8.04 4.90
N VAL A 71 0.10 7.19 4.23
CA VAL A 71 -0.31 5.83 3.91
C VAL A 71 0.30 4.90 4.95
N ARG A 72 -0.56 4.12 5.60
CA ARG A 72 -0.14 3.15 6.61
C ARG A 72 -0.30 1.75 6.05
N ILE A 73 0.75 0.96 6.12
CA ILE A 73 0.76 -0.41 5.61
C ILE A 73 1.04 -1.37 6.77
N ALA A 74 0.17 -2.37 6.91
CA ALA A 74 0.36 -3.43 7.89
C ALA A 74 0.25 -4.78 7.19
N PRO A 75 1.31 -5.62 7.23
CA PRO A 75 1.20 -6.95 6.64
C PRO A 75 0.28 -7.81 7.49
N GLU A 76 -0.62 -8.54 6.85
CA GLU A 76 -1.58 -9.40 7.54
C GLU A 76 -1.32 -10.88 7.32
N ARG A 77 -1.05 -11.27 6.08
CA ARG A 77 -0.89 -12.68 5.76
C ARG A 77 0.11 -12.86 4.64
N LEU A 78 1.00 -13.82 4.80
CA LEU A 78 2.00 -14.18 3.82
C LEU A 78 1.70 -15.60 3.32
N GLY A 79 1.30 -15.70 2.05
CA GLY A 79 1.10 -16.98 1.38
C GLY A 79 2.37 -17.44 0.67
N THR A 80 2.27 -18.43 -0.19
CA THR A 80 3.41 -18.93 -0.95
C THR A 80 3.88 -17.91 -1.99
N THR A 81 2.94 -17.36 -2.77
CA THR A 81 3.20 -16.36 -3.80
C THR A 81 2.55 -15.02 -3.48
N SER A 82 1.70 -14.95 -2.48
CA SER A 82 0.88 -13.78 -2.21
C SER A 82 1.14 -13.18 -0.84
N MET A 83 0.82 -11.89 -0.72
CA MET A 83 0.87 -11.15 0.52
C MET A 83 -0.41 -10.34 0.63
N THR A 84 -1.07 -10.42 1.78
CA THR A 84 -2.22 -9.57 2.07
C THR A 84 -1.77 -8.48 3.02
N THR A 85 -2.05 -7.23 2.65
CA THR A 85 -1.76 -6.06 3.49
C THR A 85 -3.03 -5.32 3.80
N ARG A 86 -3.08 -4.72 5.00
CA ARG A 86 -4.08 -3.74 5.35
C ARG A 86 -3.47 -2.37 5.11
N GLU A 87 -4.17 -1.52 4.39
CA GLU A 87 -3.64 -0.24 3.94
C GLU A 87 -4.60 0.88 4.27
N LEU A 88 -4.10 1.94 4.85
CA LEU A 88 -4.91 3.08 5.25
C LEU A 88 -4.38 4.36 4.62
N VAL A 89 -5.30 5.28 4.28
CA VAL A 89 -4.96 6.66 3.93
C VAL A 89 -5.46 7.55 5.06
N LEU A 90 -4.55 8.29 5.68
CA LEU A 90 -4.86 9.17 6.80
C LEU A 90 -4.62 10.62 6.40
N THR A 91 -5.54 11.51 6.77
CA THR A 91 -5.36 12.94 6.56
C THR A 91 -4.32 13.50 7.54
N PRO A 92 -3.84 14.74 7.35
CA PRO A 92 -2.90 15.36 8.30
C PRO A 92 -3.44 15.42 9.73
N SER A 93 -4.75 15.51 9.91
CA SER A 93 -5.35 15.52 11.25
C SER A 93 -5.51 14.12 11.84
N GLY A 94 -5.16 13.07 11.08
CA GLY A 94 -5.29 11.69 11.52
C GLY A 94 -6.63 11.05 11.21
N GLU A 95 -7.48 11.73 10.46
CA GLU A 95 -8.76 11.17 10.05
C GLU A 95 -8.56 10.05 9.02
N LEU A 96 -9.29 8.96 9.17
CA LEU A 96 -9.24 7.85 8.23
C LEU A 96 -10.02 8.20 6.97
N ALA A 97 -9.30 8.43 5.87
CA ALA A 97 -9.92 8.78 4.59
C ALA A 97 -10.28 7.54 3.77
N ALA A 98 -9.45 6.49 3.84
CA ALA A 98 -9.72 5.24 3.14
C ALA A 98 -9.06 4.09 3.86
N GLU A 99 -9.66 2.90 3.76
CA GLU A 99 -9.04 1.68 4.25
C GLU A 99 -9.24 0.57 3.23
N ALA A 100 -8.22 -0.26 3.07
CA ALA A 100 -8.22 -1.30 2.06
C ALA A 100 -7.56 -2.58 2.56
N SER A 101 -8.02 -3.69 1.98
CA SER A 101 -7.32 -4.97 2.04
C SER A 101 -6.81 -5.24 0.63
N VAL A 102 -5.51 -5.48 0.50
CA VAL A 102 -4.87 -5.63 -0.80
C VAL A 102 -4.11 -6.95 -0.83
N VAL A 103 -4.33 -7.71 -1.91
CA VAL A 103 -3.57 -8.94 -2.16
C VAL A 103 -2.63 -8.68 -3.31
N THR A 104 -1.34 -8.82 -3.06
CA THR A 104 -0.30 -8.74 -4.09
C THR A 104 0.28 -10.12 -4.32
N VAL A 105 0.77 -10.35 -5.54
CA VAL A 105 1.35 -11.63 -5.95
C VAL A 105 2.76 -11.37 -6.46
N ARG A 106 3.74 -12.09 -5.89
CA ARG A 106 5.12 -12.04 -6.32
C ARG A 106 5.19 -12.46 -7.78
N TRP A 107 5.80 -11.62 -8.61
CA TRP A 107 5.69 -11.76 -10.06
C TRP A 107 7.05 -11.87 -10.74
N ASP A 108 7.14 -12.79 -11.68
CA ASP A 108 8.31 -12.92 -12.56
C ASP A 108 7.98 -12.17 -13.86
N PRO A 109 8.61 -11.01 -14.11
CA PRO A 109 8.30 -10.21 -15.30
C PRO A 109 8.80 -10.84 -16.59
N ASP A 110 9.80 -11.74 -16.52
CA ASP A 110 10.33 -12.39 -17.71
C ASP A 110 9.43 -13.54 -18.14
N ARG A 111 9.03 -14.38 -17.21
CA ARG A 111 8.14 -15.52 -17.49
C ARG A 111 6.67 -15.13 -17.48
N ARG A 112 6.37 -13.94 -16.95
CA ARG A 112 5.00 -13.40 -16.86
C ARG A 112 4.06 -14.33 -16.10
N GLN A 113 4.50 -14.68 -14.91
CA GLN A 113 3.76 -15.60 -14.04
C GLN A 113 4.09 -15.37 -12.57
N PRO A 114 3.24 -15.82 -11.65
CA PRO A 114 3.56 -15.77 -10.23
C PRO A 114 4.76 -16.65 -9.91
N ILE A 115 5.56 -16.20 -8.93
CA ILE A 115 6.64 -17.01 -8.38
C ILE A 115 6.58 -16.94 -6.85
N PRO A 116 7.04 -18.00 -6.17
CA PRO A 116 7.08 -18.00 -4.71
C PRO A 116 8.03 -16.94 -4.19
N PHE A 117 7.73 -16.39 -3.02
CA PHE A 117 8.71 -15.60 -2.30
C PHE A 117 9.92 -16.48 -1.98
N THR A 118 11.12 -15.91 -2.09
CA THR A 118 12.33 -16.62 -1.71
C THR A 118 12.38 -16.82 -0.19
N ALA A 119 13.22 -17.73 0.26
CA ALA A 119 13.39 -17.95 1.70
C ALA A 119 13.84 -16.67 2.41
N ALA A 120 14.72 -15.89 1.79
CA ALA A 120 15.18 -14.63 2.35
C ALA A 120 14.06 -13.61 2.43
N GLU A 121 13.26 -13.47 1.36
CA GLU A 121 12.10 -12.56 1.34
C GLU A 121 11.09 -12.95 2.42
N ARG A 122 10.78 -14.23 2.55
CA ARG A 122 9.86 -14.71 3.57
C ARG A 122 10.35 -14.39 4.97
N ALA A 123 11.64 -14.58 5.24
CA ALA A 123 12.21 -14.27 6.54
C ALA A 123 12.08 -12.78 6.86
N GLN A 124 12.38 -11.93 5.88
CA GLN A 124 12.28 -10.47 6.06
C GLN A 124 10.85 -10.02 6.30
N LEU A 125 9.89 -10.54 5.54
CA LEU A 125 8.48 -10.18 5.68
C LEU A 125 7.90 -10.74 6.99
N THR A 126 8.22 -11.95 7.33
CA THR A 126 7.77 -12.57 8.58
C THR A 126 8.26 -11.79 9.81
N ALA A 127 9.49 -11.27 9.75
CA ALA A 127 10.06 -10.51 10.86
C ALA A 127 9.22 -9.27 11.20
N VAL A 128 8.68 -8.57 10.19
CA VAL A 128 7.85 -7.38 10.43
C VAL A 128 6.40 -7.72 10.74
N MET A 129 6.00 -8.96 10.56
CA MET A 129 4.66 -9.40 10.91
C MET A 129 4.52 -9.73 12.39
N GLY A 130 5.60 -9.64 13.15
CA GLY A 130 5.58 -9.85 14.59
C GLY A 130 5.44 -11.30 14.97
N GLY A 131 5.80 -12.18 14.08
CA GLY A 131 5.60 -13.58 14.36
C GLY A 131 6.66 -14.50 14.16
#